data_90ae883677b3d9c495eb0bdd38485afc
#
_entry.id   90ae883677b3d9c495eb0bdd38485afc
#
_cell.length_a   1.000
_cell.length_b   1.000
_cell.length_c   1.000
_cell.angle_alpha   90.00
_cell.angle_beta   90.00
_cell.angle_gamma   90.00
#
_symmetry.space_group_name_H-M   'P 1'
#
loop_
_entity.id
_entity.type
_entity.pdbx_description
1 polymer ?
#
loop_
_entity_poly.entity_id
_entity_poly.type
_entity_poly.pdbx_seq_one_letter_code
_entity_poly.pdbx_strand_id
1 'polypeptide(L)'
;MDVVQILLSLSLGLGLAAACGFRVFIPPLMMGVGSRLDLYKLEGSFVWVDDTWAIAIFAVATLLEIGGYFIPWIDNLLDAVATPAAIIGGIFVTSASLEGELDPSAQWTLSVIAGGSVSGIIQLGTVATRAISTGTTGGLANPIISLLEAVASILCILISLFLVAIIPIVIIFLIWKSIGYIQITKKKVAVQK
;
A
#
# COMPACT_ATOMS: atom_id res chain seq x y z
N MET A 1 -4.41 22.92 -4.25
CA MET A 1 -4.58 21.47 -3.99
C MET A 1 -5.35 20.85 -5.15
N ASP A 2 -4.76 19.94 -5.85
CA ASP A 2 -5.44 19.20 -6.93
C ASP A 2 -6.11 17.95 -6.31
N VAL A 3 -7.45 17.93 -6.29
CA VAL A 3 -8.23 16.81 -5.71
C VAL A 3 -7.85 15.47 -6.37
N VAL A 4 -7.52 15.49 -7.66
CA VAL A 4 -7.13 14.29 -8.39
C VAL A 4 -5.80 13.75 -7.83
N GLN A 5 -4.85 14.63 -7.56
CA GLN A 5 -3.54 14.26 -7.02
C GLN A 5 -3.67 13.67 -5.61
N ILE A 6 -4.47 14.28 -4.75
CA ILE A 6 -4.78 13.73 -3.41
C ILE A 6 -5.38 12.33 -3.51
N LEU A 7 -6.34 12.11 -4.42
CA LEU A 7 -6.96 10.80 -4.61
C LEU A 7 -5.97 9.75 -5.13
N LEU A 8 -5.05 10.13 -6.02
CA LEU A 8 -4.00 9.24 -6.52
C LEU A 8 -3.02 8.87 -5.41
N SER A 9 -2.53 9.86 -4.66
CA SER A 9 -1.62 9.67 -3.54
C SER A 9 -2.25 8.83 -2.42
N LEU A 10 -3.51 9.09 -2.10
CA LEU A 10 -4.27 8.28 -1.14
C LEU A 10 -4.45 6.83 -1.63
N SER A 11 -4.79 6.64 -2.92
CA SER A 11 -4.96 5.30 -3.50
C SER A 11 -3.66 4.50 -3.46
N LEU A 12 -2.52 5.15 -3.76
CA LEU A 12 -1.20 4.57 -3.63
C LEU A 12 -0.91 4.19 -2.17
N GLY A 13 -1.12 5.15 -1.25
CA GLY A 13 -0.88 4.94 0.18
C GLY A 13 -1.70 3.80 0.77
N LEU A 14 -2.97 3.68 0.40
CA LEU A 14 -3.84 2.58 0.85
C LEU A 14 -3.40 1.22 0.29
N GLY A 15 -2.94 1.18 -0.95
CA GLY A 15 -2.42 -0.06 -1.51
C GLY A 15 -1.10 -0.49 -0.88
N LEU A 16 -0.21 0.47 -0.57
CA LEU A 16 0.99 0.21 0.21
C LEU A 16 0.66 -0.21 1.64
N ALA A 17 -0.35 0.39 2.27
CA ALA A 17 -0.84 -0.02 3.59
C ALA A 17 -1.40 -1.45 3.57
N ALA A 18 -2.14 -1.83 2.52
CA ALA A 18 -2.59 -3.20 2.33
C ALA A 18 -1.40 -4.17 2.23
N ALA A 19 -0.37 -3.79 1.49
CA ALA A 19 0.86 -4.57 1.39
C ALA A 19 1.60 -4.70 2.74
N CYS A 20 1.61 -3.63 3.58
CA CYS A 20 2.14 -3.69 4.95
C CYS A 20 1.38 -4.68 5.83
N GLY A 21 0.08 -4.87 5.59
CA GLY A 21 -0.72 -5.86 6.29
C GLY A 21 -0.33 -7.32 5.97
N PHE A 22 0.30 -7.57 4.83
CA PHE A 22 0.90 -8.88 4.51
C PHE A 22 2.34 -8.97 5.00
N ARG A 23 3.16 -7.92 4.74
CA ARG A 23 4.59 -7.84 5.10
C ARG A 23 4.96 -6.41 5.43
N VAL A 24 5.41 -6.19 6.65
CA VAL A 24 5.62 -4.85 7.21
C VAL A 24 6.72 -4.10 6.45
N PHE A 25 7.82 -4.76 6.12
CA PHE A 25 9.02 -4.09 5.61
C PHE A 25 9.14 -4.09 4.07
N ILE A 26 8.35 -4.91 3.35
CA ILE A 26 8.37 -4.91 1.87
C ILE A 26 7.91 -3.54 1.30
N PRO A 27 6.80 -2.91 1.76
CA PRO A 27 6.37 -1.64 1.19
C PRO A 27 7.34 -0.49 1.43
N PRO A 28 7.89 -0.24 2.63
CA PRO A 28 8.92 0.77 2.82
C PRO A 28 10.19 0.52 1.98
N LEU A 29 10.62 -0.75 1.85
CA LEU A 29 11.71 -1.12 0.97
C LEU A 29 11.42 -0.75 -0.48
N MET A 30 10.24 -1.12 -0.98
CA MET A 30 9.82 -0.82 -2.35
C MET A 30 9.63 0.68 -2.59
N MET A 31 9.22 1.43 -1.56
CA MET A 31 9.19 2.90 -1.62
C MET A 31 10.58 3.47 -1.85
N GLY A 32 11.56 3.10 -1.05
CA GLY A 32 12.92 3.59 -1.20
C GLY A 32 13.55 3.20 -2.54
N VAL A 33 13.36 1.95 -2.97
CA VAL A 33 13.85 1.47 -4.27
C VAL A 33 13.13 2.17 -5.43
N GLY A 34 11.81 2.35 -5.34
CA GLY A 34 11.01 3.02 -6.37
C GLY A 34 11.39 4.48 -6.54
N SER A 35 11.66 5.20 -5.45
CA SER A 35 12.18 6.58 -5.49
C SER A 35 13.54 6.65 -6.20
N ARG A 36 14.45 5.72 -5.92
CA ARG A 36 15.75 5.64 -6.60
C ARG A 36 15.67 5.28 -8.09
N LEU A 37 14.62 4.60 -8.49
CA LEU A 37 14.36 4.27 -9.90
C LEU A 37 13.55 5.36 -10.61
N ASP A 38 13.38 6.54 -10.00
CA ASP A 38 12.59 7.67 -10.49
C ASP A 38 11.14 7.31 -10.87
N LEU A 39 10.57 6.28 -10.24
CA LEU A 39 9.17 5.90 -10.45
C LEU A 39 8.21 6.90 -9.78
N TYR A 40 8.63 7.50 -8.69
CA TYR A 40 7.97 8.59 -7.98
C TYR A 40 8.99 9.28 -7.07
N LYS A 41 8.64 10.45 -6.52
CA LYS A 41 9.51 11.19 -5.62
C LYS A 41 8.98 11.12 -4.20
N LEU A 42 9.90 10.93 -3.26
CA LEU A 42 9.64 11.11 -1.84
C LEU A 42 9.93 12.56 -1.48
N GLU A 43 9.05 13.18 -0.71
CA GLU A 43 9.14 14.59 -0.34
C GLU A 43 9.23 14.77 1.18
N GLY A 44 9.56 15.98 1.59
CA GLY A 44 9.51 16.44 2.98
C GLY A 44 10.20 15.52 3.97
N SER A 45 9.44 15.04 4.92
CA SER A 45 9.92 14.21 6.03
C SER A 45 10.29 12.77 5.64
N PHE A 46 10.03 12.35 4.41
CA PHE A 46 10.20 10.96 3.96
C PHE A 46 11.35 10.76 2.96
N VAL A 47 12.08 11.82 2.61
CA VAL A 47 13.22 11.76 1.66
C VAL A 47 14.27 10.72 2.09
N TRP A 48 14.52 10.56 3.38
CA TRP A 48 15.50 9.61 3.90
C TRP A 48 15.19 8.13 3.60
N VAL A 49 13.96 7.80 3.21
CA VAL A 49 13.55 6.42 2.92
C VAL A 49 14.29 5.85 1.71
N ASP A 50 14.74 6.69 0.77
CA ASP A 50 15.56 6.27 -0.37
C ASP A 50 17.07 6.35 -0.12
N ASP A 51 17.51 6.74 1.07
CA ASP A 51 18.91 6.65 1.46
C ASP A 51 19.41 5.21 1.44
N THR A 52 20.69 5.01 1.10
CA THR A 52 21.29 3.67 1.01
C THR A 52 21.18 2.89 2.32
N TRP A 53 21.36 3.57 3.45
CA TRP A 53 21.25 2.95 4.77
C TRP A 53 19.83 2.52 5.09
N ALA A 54 18.82 3.32 4.71
CA ALA A 54 17.41 3.00 4.94
C ALA A 54 16.97 1.79 4.11
N ILE A 55 17.29 1.78 2.81
CA ILE A 55 17.05 0.65 1.93
C ILE A 55 17.74 -0.61 2.45
N ALA A 56 18.99 -0.51 2.91
CA ALA A 56 19.71 -1.66 3.46
C ALA A 56 19.03 -2.19 4.73
N ILE A 57 18.59 -1.31 5.64
CA ILE A 57 17.86 -1.71 6.85
C ILE A 57 16.53 -2.38 6.49
N PHE A 58 15.72 -1.80 5.60
CA PHE A 58 14.46 -2.38 5.18
C PHE A 58 14.66 -3.71 4.45
N ALA A 59 15.71 -3.85 3.65
CA ALA A 59 16.05 -5.11 2.99
C ALA A 59 16.40 -6.21 4.00
N VAL A 60 17.27 -5.91 4.98
CA VAL A 60 17.61 -6.84 6.06
C VAL A 60 16.37 -7.18 6.89
N ALA A 61 15.57 -6.18 7.27
CA ALA A 61 14.34 -6.41 8.03
C ALA A 61 13.35 -7.29 7.27
N THR A 62 13.19 -7.09 5.94
CA THR A 62 12.38 -7.95 5.08
C THR A 62 12.88 -9.40 5.07
N LEU A 63 14.19 -9.60 4.95
CA LEU A 63 14.78 -10.95 4.98
C LEU A 63 14.58 -11.62 6.32
N LEU A 64 14.74 -10.91 7.42
CA LEU A 64 14.50 -11.40 8.77
C LEU A 64 13.00 -11.69 9.01
N GLU A 65 12.13 -10.82 8.53
CA GLU A 65 10.68 -11.03 8.61
C GLU A 65 10.27 -12.31 7.87
N ILE A 66 10.70 -12.49 6.61
CA ILE A 66 10.37 -13.69 5.83
C ILE A 66 11.04 -14.93 6.45
N GLY A 67 12.34 -14.85 6.75
CA GLY A 67 13.14 -15.96 7.28
C GLY A 67 12.70 -16.42 8.67
N GLY A 68 12.24 -15.51 9.52
CA GLY A 68 11.79 -15.81 10.87
C GLY A 68 10.60 -16.78 10.91
N TYR A 69 9.73 -16.73 9.89
CA TYR A 69 8.58 -17.64 9.77
C TYR A 69 8.96 -19.08 9.39
N PHE A 70 10.23 -19.35 9.08
CA PHE A 70 10.74 -20.73 8.90
C PHE A 70 11.14 -21.39 10.22
N ILE A 71 11.15 -20.63 11.31
CA ILE A 71 11.56 -21.10 12.63
C ILE A 71 10.33 -21.11 13.56
N PRO A 72 9.79 -22.28 13.96
CA PRO A 72 8.49 -22.39 14.64
C PRO A 72 8.32 -21.57 15.93
N TRP A 73 9.39 -21.24 16.62
CA TRP A 73 9.31 -20.41 17.84
C TRP A 73 9.29 -18.92 17.54
N ILE A 74 10.01 -18.52 16.50
CA ILE A 74 10.09 -17.12 16.05
C ILE A 74 8.79 -16.71 15.36
N ASP A 75 8.15 -17.64 14.64
CA ASP A 75 6.84 -17.51 14.02
C ASP A 75 5.80 -16.92 14.99
N ASN A 76 5.58 -17.55 16.14
CA ASN A 76 4.62 -17.08 17.15
C ASN A 76 4.99 -15.70 17.74
N LEU A 77 6.28 -15.43 17.91
CA LEU A 77 6.76 -14.13 18.40
C LEU A 77 6.55 -13.04 17.35
N LEU A 78 6.84 -13.36 16.09
CA LEU A 78 6.61 -12.42 14.98
C LEU A 78 5.14 -12.07 14.85
N ASP A 79 4.21 -13.02 14.95
CA ASP A 79 2.78 -12.77 14.89
C ASP A 79 2.29 -11.81 16.00
N ALA A 80 2.85 -11.90 17.19
CA ALA A 80 2.54 -11.00 18.29
C ALA A 80 2.99 -9.56 18.03
N VAL A 81 4.15 -9.37 17.38
CA VAL A 81 4.73 -8.07 17.08
C VAL A 81 4.22 -7.52 15.74
N ALA A 82 3.89 -8.41 14.79
CA ALA A 82 3.54 -8.03 13.43
C ALA A 82 2.27 -7.17 13.37
N THR A 83 1.28 -7.41 14.22
CA THR A 83 0.03 -6.62 14.18
C THR A 83 0.27 -5.13 14.49
N PRO A 84 0.87 -4.72 15.61
CA PRO A 84 1.18 -3.32 15.82
C PRO A 84 2.18 -2.77 14.80
N ALA A 85 3.15 -3.56 14.36
CA ALA A 85 4.11 -3.14 13.36
C ALA A 85 3.46 -2.90 11.98
N ALA A 86 2.52 -3.74 11.56
CA ALA A 86 1.76 -3.55 10.31
C ALA A 86 0.92 -2.28 10.35
N ILE A 87 0.24 -2.00 11.47
CA ILE A 87 -0.54 -0.76 11.64
C ILE A 87 0.38 0.46 11.51
N ILE A 88 1.52 0.46 12.20
CA ILE A 88 2.51 1.54 12.12
C ILE A 88 3.05 1.66 10.70
N GLY A 89 3.40 0.55 10.06
CA GLY A 89 3.86 0.51 8.67
C GLY A 89 2.82 1.08 7.70
N GLY A 90 1.55 0.71 7.84
CA GLY A 90 0.46 1.23 7.02
C GLY A 90 0.23 2.73 7.21
N ILE A 91 0.32 3.24 8.44
CA ILE A 91 0.29 4.68 8.73
C ILE A 91 1.46 5.37 8.04
N PHE A 92 2.67 4.82 8.20
CA PHE A 92 3.90 5.37 7.65
C PHE A 92 3.84 5.51 6.13
N VAL A 93 3.53 4.43 5.40
CA VAL A 93 3.51 4.46 3.93
C VAL A 93 2.38 5.32 3.37
N THR A 94 1.23 5.39 4.07
CA THR A 94 0.12 6.27 3.67
C THR A 94 0.50 7.73 3.89
N SER A 95 1.14 8.05 5.02
CA SER A 95 1.61 9.41 5.30
C SER A 95 2.67 9.85 4.29
N ALA A 96 3.63 8.97 3.96
CA ALA A 96 4.64 9.25 2.95
C ALA A 96 4.05 9.49 1.56
N SER A 97 2.97 8.77 1.22
CA SER A 97 2.28 8.97 -0.06
C SER A 97 1.48 10.28 -0.13
N LEU A 98 1.06 10.82 1.02
CA LEU A 98 0.27 12.06 1.12
C LEU A 98 1.13 13.30 1.43
N GLU A 99 2.46 13.12 1.58
CA GLU A 99 3.35 14.23 1.88
C GLU A 99 3.31 15.28 0.77
N GLY A 100 3.18 16.55 1.15
CA GLY A 100 3.05 17.67 0.22
C GLY A 100 1.65 17.88 -0.38
N GLU A 101 0.74 16.91 -0.26
CA GLU A 101 -0.63 16.99 -0.81
C GLU A 101 -1.63 17.60 0.16
N LEU A 102 -1.42 17.40 1.45
CA LEU A 102 -2.31 17.82 2.54
C LEU A 102 -1.53 18.59 3.60
N ASP A 103 -2.24 19.37 4.40
CA ASP A 103 -1.64 19.89 5.63
C ASP A 103 -1.29 18.74 6.60
N PRO A 104 -0.26 18.90 7.44
CA PRO A 104 0.24 17.81 8.29
C PRO A 104 -0.81 17.17 9.19
N SER A 105 -1.81 17.94 9.67
CA SER A 105 -2.84 17.41 10.55
C SER A 105 -3.82 16.50 9.81
N ALA A 106 -4.24 16.90 8.61
CA ALA A 106 -5.10 16.09 7.74
C ALA A 106 -4.36 14.84 7.23
N GLN A 107 -3.10 15.00 6.81
CA GLN A 107 -2.22 13.92 6.35
C GLN A 107 -2.11 12.81 7.41
N TRP A 108 -1.72 13.16 8.64
CA TRP A 108 -1.57 12.19 9.74
C TRP A 108 -2.91 11.58 10.16
N THR A 109 -3.97 12.38 10.23
CA THR A 109 -5.31 11.88 10.59
C THR A 109 -5.79 10.85 9.58
N LEU A 110 -5.66 11.15 8.28
CA LEU A 110 -6.05 10.22 7.22
C LEU A 110 -5.20 8.95 7.23
N SER A 111 -3.89 9.10 7.43
CA SER A 111 -2.95 7.97 7.48
C SER A 111 -3.24 7.03 8.65
N VAL A 112 -3.54 7.57 9.83
CA VAL A 112 -3.92 6.77 11.00
C VAL A 112 -5.23 6.04 10.76
N ILE A 113 -6.27 6.75 10.32
CA ILE A 113 -7.61 6.17 10.14
C ILE A 113 -7.61 5.18 8.97
N ALA A 114 -7.14 5.58 7.79
CA ALA A 114 -7.25 4.76 6.59
C ALA A 114 -6.08 3.77 6.47
N GLY A 115 -4.83 4.25 6.52
CA GLY A 115 -3.65 3.40 6.38
C GLY A 115 -3.52 2.38 7.49
N GLY A 116 -3.65 2.83 8.75
CA GLY A 116 -3.58 1.94 9.92
C GLY A 116 -4.71 0.91 9.96
N SER A 117 -5.94 1.29 9.57
CA SER A 117 -7.08 0.35 9.53
C SER A 117 -6.90 -0.70 8.44
N VAL A 118 -6.52 -0.30 7.23
CA VAL A 118 -6.33 -1.23 6.11
C VAL A 118 -5.25 -2.25 6.42
N SER A 119 -4.07 -1.81 6.86
CA SER A 119 -2.98 -2.72 7.23
C SER A 119 -3.35 -3.63 8.41
N GLY A 120 -4.00 -3.08 9.44
CA GLY A 120 -4.42 -3.85 10.61
C GLY A 120 -5.44 -4.94 10.28
N ILE A 121 -6.46 -4.65 9.44
CA ILE A 121 -7.45 -5.64 9.02
C ILE A 121 -6.80 -6.77 8.23
N ILE A 122 -5.91 -6.47 7.30
CA ILE A 122 -5.21 -7.48 6.51
C ILE A 122 -4.29 -8.32 7.41
N GLN A 123 -3.55 -7.68 8.31
CA GLN A 123 -2.67 -8.38 9.26
C GLN A 123 -3.46 -9.32 10.18
N LEU A 124 -4.63 -8.92 10.67
CA LEU A 124 -5.49 -9.83 11.44
C LEU A 124 -5.91 -11.05 10.62
N GLY A 125 -6.16 -10.86 9.32
CA GLY A 125 -6.44 -11.97 8.40
C GLY A 125 -5.26 -12.94 8.25
N THR A 126 -4.03 -12.43 8.12
CA THR A 126 -2.82 -13.27 8.02
C THR A 126 -2.56 -14.03 9.31
N VAL A 127 -2.67 -13.37 10.47
CA VAL A 127 -2.53 -14.02 11.79
C VAL A 127 -3.58 -15.11 11.97
N ALA A 128 -4.83 -14.88 11.61
CA ALA A 128 -5.89 -15.89 11.67
C ALA A 128 -5.58 -17.08 10.75
N THR A 129 -5.08 -16.85 9.55
CA THR A 129 -4.69 -17.90 8.60
C THR A 129 -3.57 -18.77 9.18
N ARG A 130 -2.57 -18.18 9.82
CA ARG A 130 -1.47 -18.89 10.46
C ARG A 130 -1.92 -19.64 11.71
N ALA A 131 -2.81 -19.06 12.51
CA ALA A 131 -3.39 -19.75 13.67
C ALA A 131 -4.11 -21.04 13.24
N ILE A 132 -4.89 -20.99 12.14
CA ILE A 132 -5.54 -22.18 11.57
C ILE A 132 -4.49 -23.17 11.07
N SER A 133 -3.46 -22.72 10.37
CA SER A 133 -2.36 -23.56 9.89
C SER A 133 -1.63 -24.24 11.03
N THR A 134 -1.31 -23.52 12.08
CA THR A 134 -0.64 -24.07 13.27
C THR A 134 -1.54 -25.10 13.96
N GLY A 135 -2.84 -24.85 14.09
CA GLY A 135 -3.80 -25.77 14.67
C GLY A 135 -4.01 -27.05 13.86
N THR A 136 -3.86 -27.00 12.53
CA THR A 136 -4.11 -28.14 11.63
C THR A 136 -2.85 -28.90 11.23
N THR A 137 -1.72 -28.20 11.07
CA THR A 137 -0.46 -28.76 10.56
C THR A 137 0.69 -28.73 11.58
N GLY A 138 0.44 -28.24 12.80
CA GLY A 138 1.51 -28.01 13.78
C GLY A 138 2.48 -26.90 13.34
N GLY A 139 2.08 -26.00 12.43
CA GLY A 139 2.90 -24.91 11.89
C GLY A 139 3.77 -25.30 10.69
N LEU A 140 3.72 -26.54 10.22
CA LEU A 140 4.53 -27.00 9.08
C LEU A 140 4.18 -26.27 7.76
N ALA A 141 2.97 -25.75 7.62
CA ALA A 141 2.57 -24.96 6.45
C ALA A 141 2.89 -23.48 6.56
N ASN A 142 3.29 -22.95 7.73
CA ASN A 142 3.56 -21.53 7.94
C ASN A 142 4.67 -20.95 7.03
N PRO A 143 5.76 -21.66 6.69
CA PRO A 143 6.72 -21.18 5.72
C PRO A 143 6.12 -20.92 4.32
N ILE A 144 5.20 -21.78 3.88
CA ILE A 144 4.51 -21.63 2.60
C ILE A 144 3.59 -20.40 2.63
N ILE A 145 2.83 -20.26 3.72
CA ILE A 145 1.97 -19.08 3.94
C ILE A 145 2.83 -17.81 3.94
N SER A 146 3.97 -17.82 4.62
CA SER A 146 4.93 -16.72 4.65
C SER A 146 5.38 -16.28 3.26
N LEU A 147 5.70 -17.22 2.37
CA LEU A 147 6.07 -16.91 0.99
C LEU A 147 4.89 -16.37 0.19
N LEU A 148 3.69 -16.92 0.36
CA LEU A 148 2.48 -16.43 -0.30
C LEU A 148 2.13 -15.01 0.13
N GLU A 149 2.30 -14.66 1.40
CA GLU A 149 2.11 -13.30 1.91
C GLU A 149 3.14 -12.32 1.34
N ALA A 150 4.41 -12.75 1.19
CA ALA A 150 5.42 -11.92 0.55
C ALA A 150 5.05 -11.62 -0.92
N VAL A 151 4.60 -12.64 -1.65
CA VAL A 151 4.10 -12.47 -3.02
C VAL A 151 2.87 -11.57 -3.04
N ALA A 152 1.91 -11.75 -2.13
CA ALA A 152 0.72 -10.92 -2.02
C ALA A 152 1.07 -9.45 -1.72
N SER A 153 2.02 -9.19 -0.84
CA SER A 153 2.52 -7.84 -0.56
C SER A 153 3.07 -7.17 -1.83
N ILE A 154 3.94 -7.87 -2.56
CA ILE A 154 4.51 -7.35 -3.83
C ILE A 154 3.39 -7.11 -4.86
N LEU A 155 2.45 -8.03 -5.01
CA LEU A 155 1.33 -7.86 -5.93
C LEU A 155 0.45 -6.65 -5.55
N CYS A 156 0.17 -6.43 -4.27
CA CYS A 156 -0.56 -5.25 -3.81
C CYS A 156 0.16 -3.95 -4.20
N ILE A 157 1.49 -3.90 -4.06
CA ILE A 157 2.29 -2.74 -4.46
C ILE A 157 2.19 -2.51 -5.97
N LEU A 158 2.39 -3.56 -6.77
CA LEU A 158 2.33 -3.46 -8.23
C LEU A 158 0.93 -3.04 -8.71
N ILE A 159 -0.13 -3.61 -8.14
CA ILE A 159 -1.51 -3.24 -8.45
C ILE A 159 -1.76 -1.77 -8.08
N SER A 160 -1.27 -1.30 -6.95
CA SER A 160 -1.43 0.10 -6.51
C SER A 160 -0.76 1.07 -7.47
N LEU A 161 0.47 0.80 -7.89
CA LEU A 161 1.18 1.59 -8.90
C LEU A 161 0.45 1.59 -10.24
N PHE A 162 -0.07 0.43 -10.66
CA PHE A 162 -0.82 0.29 -11.90
C PHE A 162 -2.16 1.06 -11.84
N LEU A 163 -2.88 1.00 -10.72
CA LEU A 163 -4.11 1.76 -10.51
C LEU A 163 -3.87 3.27 -10.57
N VAL A 164 -2.81 3.75 -9.91
CA VAL A 164 -2.42 5.17 -9.98
C VAL A 164 -2.17 5.62 -11.42
N ALA A 165 -1.53 4.78 -12.24
CA ALA A 165 -1.29 5.07 -13.65
C ALA A 165 -2.56 5.04 -14.51
N ILE A 166 -3.53 4.17 -14.20
CA ILE A 166 -4.77 4.01 -14.97
C ILE A 166 -5.85 5.03 -14.60
N ILE A 167 -5.96 5.44 -13.33
CA ILE A 167 -7.03 6.35 -12.87
C ILE A 167 -7.10 7.64 -13.71
N PRO A 168 -6.00 8.36 -14.01
CA PRO A 168 -6.05 9.55 -14.86
C PRO A 168 -6.58 9.26 -16.27
N ILE A 169 -6.22 8.12 -16.84
CA ILE A 169 -6.66 7.70 -18.19
C ILE A 169 -8.17 7.47 -18.19
N VAL A 170 -8.69 6.79 -17.15
CA VAL A 170 -10.13 6.54 -17.00
C VAL A 170 -10.89 7.86 -16.82
N ILE A 171 -10.37 8.77 -16.01
CA ILE A 171 -10.98 10.11 -15.79
C ILE A 171 -11.05 10.88 -17.12
N ILE A 172 -9.95 10.95 -17.86
CA ILE A 172 -9.89 11.63 -19.17
C ILE A 172 -10.91 11.00 -20.13
N PHE A 173 -10.98 9.67 -20.19
CA PHE A 173 -11.94 8.95 -21.03
C PHE A 173 -13.40 9.26 -20.64
N LEU A 174 -13.71 9.30 -19.34
CA LEU A 174 -15.05 9.64 -18.86
C LEU A 174 -15.42 11.09 -19.16
N ILE A 175 -14.49 12.03 -19.00
CA ILE A 175 -14.69 13.45 -19.37
C ILE A 175 -14.95 13.56 -20.88
N TRP A 176 -14.14 12.93 -21.72
CA TRP A 176 -14.29 12.93 -23.17
C TRP A 176 -15.66 12.37 -23.59
N LYS A 177 -16.07 11.25 -23.02
CA LYS A 177 -17.39 10.64 -23.28
C LYS A 177 -18.54 11.55 -22.82
N SER A 178 -18.40 12.24 -21.69
CA SER A 178 -19.41 13.17 -21.16
C SER A 178 -19.57 14.39 -22.06
N ILE A 179 -18.48 14.96 -22.56
CA ILE A 179 -18.51 16.08 -23.53
C ILE A 179 -19.24 15.66 -24.82
N GLY A 180 -18.93 14.47 -25.35
CA GLY A 180 -19.62 13.94 -26.53
C GLY A 180 -21.12 13.78 -26.33
N TYR A 181 -21.54 13.28 -25.16
CA TYR A 181 -22.96 13.14 -24.83
C TYR A 181 -23.69 14.49 -24.75
N ILE A 182 -23.08 15.50 -24.14
CA ILE A 182 -23.63 16.87 -24.04
C ILE A 182 -23.79 17.49 -25.43
N GLN A 183 -22.83 17.31 -26.33
CA GLN A 183 -22.89 17.85 -27.71
C GLN A 183 -24.04 17.21 -28.51
N ILE A 184 -24.22 15.88 -28.38
CA ILE A 184 -25.32 15.16 -29.05
C ILE A 184 -26.67 15.62 -28.53
N THR A 185 -26.81 15.83 -27.22
CA THR A 185 -28.04 16.29 -26.59
C THR A 185 -28.39 17.76 -27.04
N LYS A 186 -27.39 18.64 -27.06
CA LYS A 186 -27.57 20.00 -27.56
C LYS A 186 -28.02 20.05 -29.04
N LYS A 187 -27.46 19.15 -29.88
CA LYS A 187 -27.82 19.06 -31.29
C LYS A 187 -29.27 18.57 -31.49
N LYS A 188 -29.73 17.59 -30.66
CA LYS A 188 -31.12 17.10 -30.70
C LYS A 188 -32.13 18.20 -30.30
N VAL A 189 -31.84 18.99 -29.28
CA VAL A 189 -32.72 20.09 -28.82
C VAL A 189 -32.76 21.23 -29.83
N ALA A 190 -31.68 21.50 -30.55
CA ALA A 190 -31.63 22.54 -31.58
C ALA A 190 -32.42 22.19 -32.86
N VAL A 191 -32.60 20.88 -33.14
CA VAL A 191 -33.38 20.41 -34.32
C VAL A 191 -34.90 20.34 -34.03
N GLN A 192 -35.30 20.37 -32.76
CA GLN A 192 -36.71 20.38 -32.36
C GLN A 192 -37.33 21.79 -32.19
N LYS A 193 -36.54 22.84 -32.36
CA LYS A 193 -36.97 24.23 -32.44
C LYS A 193 -37.01 24.71 -33.91
#